data_e26f45e2c174b60c3905e621070b52d0
#
_entry.id   e26f45e2c174b60c3905e621070b52d0
#
_cell.length_a   1.000
_cell.length_b   1.000
_cell.length_c   1.000
_cell.angle_alpha   90.00
_cell.angle_beta   90.00
_cell.angle_gamma   90.00
#
_symmetry.space_group_name_H-M   'P 1'
#
loop_
_entity.id
_entity.type
_entity.pdbx_description
1 polymer ?
#
loop_
_entity_poly.entity_id
_entity_poly.type
_entity_poly.pdbx_seq_one_letter_code
_entity_poly.pdbx_strand_id
1 'polypeptide(L)'
;MMHLPDRLALARSIRSSTVAPLPGRYRLPVAAVLPVGYLRLLLPSHRYQPGLPARTLPLYGYTAAADLDGQVVVAASRSDDFAPWMGPRPTRSRLEQEVDRLQREQPRSRVVAQLSVCALEHNCLTAQNTFFGRGEGALPTSAACNADCLGCISLQTDSGTPASQPRMGRAPSAADLIAVASQHLNRAQAAGEPGMVSFGQGCEGEPLLRERELLEVATELRRQFGSATIHINTNGSRPQALRRLFEAGVNSCRISVFSFQQELFAAYYRPRGYSIEDVMASCRTAVASHAQLTINLLTFPGVTDAPDQVDLTVSCLRELQVRQLQWRSLNVDPLWLLERLPHLEKGVGLERLMEKVRVSLPGLAMGNFTRPLAGSALP
;
A
#
# COMPACT_ATOMS: atom_id res chain seq x y z
N MET A 1 -2.92 20.85 5.83
CA MET A 1 -2.63 20.56 7.26
C MET A 1 -3.89 20.13 7.96
N MET A 2 -3.80 19.32 8.99
CA MET A 2 -4.92 18.92 9.84
C MET A 2 -4.56 19.11 11.31
N HIS A 3 -5.53 19.45 12.13
CA HIS A 3 -5.39 19.44 13.58
C HIS A 3 -5.54 18.02 14.12
N LEU A 4 -4.83 17.70 15.20
CA LEU A 4 -4.96 16.43 15.91
C LEU A 4 -5.82 16.69 17.17
N PRO A 5 -7.14 16.41 17.12
CA PRO A 5 -8.03 16.68 18.24
C PRO A 5 -7.66 15.78 19.43
N ASP A 6 -7.97 16.26 20.64
CA ASP A 6 -7.71 15.56 21.91
C ASP A 6 -6.22 15.21 22.13
N ARG A 7 -5.31 15.94 21.50
CA ARG A 7 -3.85 15.80 21.63
C ARG A 7 -3.22 17.11 22.10
N LEU A 8 -2.11 16.96 22.81
CA LEU A 8 -1.24 18.08 23.21
C LEU A 8 0.03 18.06 22.37
N ALA A 9 0.35 19.21 21.78
CA ALA A 9 1.61 19.40 21.07
C ALA A 9 2.79 19.34 22.04
N LEU A 10 3.85 18.63 21.66
CA LEU A 10 5.10 18.57 22.37
C LEU A 10 6.16 19.34 21.59
N ALA A 11 7.02 20.08 22.30
CA ALA A 11 8.17 20.74 21.73
C ALA A 11 9.44 20.29 22.45
N ARG A 12 10.53 20.17 21.70
CA ARG A 12 11.85 19.92 22.26
C ARG A 12 12.56 21.26 22.51
N SER A 13 13.00 21.48 23.74
CA SER A 13 13.84 22.65 24.05
C SER A 13 15.21 22.48 23.39
N ILE A 14 15.66 23.49 22.66
CA ILE A 14 17.01 23.53 22.06
C ILE A 14 18.07 23.62 23.16
N ARG A 15 17.74 24.26 24.30
CA ARG A 15 18.70 24.48 25.40
C ARG A 15 18.84 23.30 26.36
N SER A 16 17.79 22.54 26.60
CA SER A 16 17.76 21.48 27.64
C SER A 16 17.52 20.08 27.08
N SER A 17 17.34 19.92 25.81
CA SER A 17 16.94 18.64 25.15
C SER A 17 15.70 17.98 25.74
N THR A 18 14.97 18.68 26.61
CA THR A 18 13.73 18.18 27.20
C THR A 18 12.57 18.29 26.26
N VAL A 19 11.68 17.30 26.30
CA VAL A 19 10.42 17.31 25.55
C VAL A 19 9.30 17.65 26.53
N ALA A 20 8.59 18.75 26.28
CA ALA A 20 7.52 19.22 27.14
C ALA A 20 6.31 19.70 26.29
N PRO A 21 5.11 19.75 26.87
CA PRO A 21 3.98 20.40 26.24
C PRO A 21 4.28 21.86 25.91
N LEU A 22 3.86 22.33 24.74
CA LEU A 22 3.94 23.73 24.39
C LEU A 22 3.05 24.56 25.36
N PRO A 23 3.56 25.65 25.93
CA PRO A 23 2.77 26.50 26.81
C PRO A 23 1.62 27.18 26.05
N GLY A 24 0.43 27.20 26.67
CA GLY A 24 -0.77 27.84 26.14
C GLY A 24 -1.95 26.89 25.96
N ARG A 25 -3.17 27.37 26.28
CA ARG A 25 -4.40 26.55 26.33
C ARG A 25 -4.91 26.03 24.98
N TYR A 26 -4.38 26.50 23.83
CA TYR A 26 -4.98 26.28 22.51
C TYR A 26 -4.01 25.85 21.40
N ARG A 27 -2.89 25.24 21.74
CA ARG A 27 -1.95 24.76 20.74
C ARG A 27 -2.23 23.30 20.41
N LEU A 28 -3.14 23.08 19.47
CA LEU A 28 -3.37 21.76 18.91
C LEU A 28 -2.18 21.37 18.01
N PRO A 29 -1.68 20.12 18.14
CA PRO A 29 -0.68 19.63 17.21
C PRO A 29 -1.27 19.55 15.82
N VAL A 30 -0.44 19.83 14.81
CA VAL A 30 -0.82 19.77 13.40
C VAL A 30 -0.01 18.69 12.69
N ALA A 31 -0.59 18.10 11.68
CA ALA A 31 0.07 17.17 10.78
C ALA A 31 -0.23 17.51 9.33
N ALA A 32 0.63 17.06 8.44
CA ALA A 32 0.38 17.11 7.00
C ALA A 32 0.03 15.72 6.46
N VAL A 33 -0.78 15.69 5.39
CA VAL A 33 -0.96 14.52 4.53
C VAL A 33 -0.14 14.73 3.27
N LEU A 34 0.73 13.78 2.98
CA LEU A 34 1.61 13.85 1.81
C LEU A 34 0.88 13.40 0.54
N PRO A 35 1.22 13.97 -0.62
CA PRO A 35 0.80 13.42 -1.89
C PRO A 35 1.46 12.05 -2.14
N VAL A 36 0.89 11.29 -3.07
CA VAL A 36 1.46 10.01 -3.51
C VAL A 36 2.85 10.26 -4.13
N GLY A 37 3.80 9.36 -3.88
CA GLY A 37 5.19 9.52 -4.34
C GLY A 37 6.11 10.15 -3.28
N TYR A 38 5.59 10.44 -2.10
CA TYR A 38 6.39 10.92 -0.96
C TYR A 38 6.29 9.98 0.23
N LEU A 39 7.40 9.84 0.95
CA LEU A 39 7.52 9.09 2.20
C LEU A 39 7.60 10.05 3.37
N ARG A 40 6.80 9.81 4.40
CA ARG A 40 6.90 10.49 5.69
C ARG A 40 8.20 10.09 6.40
N LEU A 41 8.97 11.07 6.86
CA LEU A 41 10.21 10.84 7.62
C LEU A 41 10.02 10.96 9.12
N LEU A 42 9.14 11.85 9.57
CA LEU A 42 8.89 12.11 10.99
C LEU A 42 7.40 12.16 11.30
N LEU A 43 7.05 11.72 12.50
CA LEU A 43 5.72 11.84 13.08
C LEU A 43 5.57 13.20 13.79
N PRO A 44 4.35 13.79 13.85
CA PRO A 44 4.09 14.95 14.68
C PRO A 44 4.29 14.59 16.15
N SER A 45 5.01 15.45 16.89
CA SER A 45 5.26 15.24 18.31
C SER A 45 4.03 15.64 19.13
N HIS A 46 3.36 14.68 19.75
CA HIS A 46 2.17 14.89 20.57
C HIS A 46 1.97 13.78 21.60
N ARG A 47 1.09 14.01 22.58
CA ARG A 47 0.61 13.02 23.55
C ARG A 47 -0.89 13.16 23.75
N TYR A 48 -1.51 12.18 24.40
CA TYR A 48 -2.92 12.30 24.82
C TYR A 48 -3.09 13.47 25.78
N GLN A 49 -4.24 14.16 25.66
CA GLN A 49 -4.58 15.23 26.60
C GLN A 49 -5.08 14.63 27.91
N PRO A 50 -4.49 14.96 29.06
CA PRO A 50 -4.96 14.47 30.35
C PRO A 50 -6.43 14.82 30.60
N GLY A 51 -7.19 13.88 31.14
CA GLY A 51 -8.60 14.08 31.48
C GLY A 51 -9.58 13.93 30.32
N LEU A 52 -9.09 13.70 29.09
CA LEU A 52 -9.95 13.36 27.95
C LEU A 52 -9.82 11.89 27.55
N PRO A 53 -10.87 11.28 26.98
CA PRO A 53 -10.78 9.94 26.44
C PRO A 53 -9.71 9.85 25.35
N ALA A 54 -8.90 8.78 25.35
CA ALA A 54 -7.94 8.49 24.32
C ALA A 54 -8.68 8.02 23.04
N ARG A 55 -9.13 8.95 22.20
CA ARG A 55 -9.74 8.61 20.90
C ARG A 55 -8.67 8.32 19.88
N THR A 56 -8.85 7.24 19.13
CA THR A 56 -7.99 6.92 17.99
C THR A 56 -8.24 7.90 16.84
N LEU A 57 -7.17 8.40 16.25
CA LEU A 57 -7.24 9.28 15.10
C LEU A 57 -7.55 8.47 13.83
N PRO A 58 -8.22 9.09 12.82
CA PRO A 58 -8.49 8.44 11.53
C PRO A 58 -7.24 7.91 10.82
N LEU A 59 -7.42 7.02 9.84
CA LEU A 59 -6.32 6.41 9.07
C LEU A 59 -5.69 7.40 8.07
N TYR A 60 -4.81 8.27 8.55
CA TYR A 60 -4.07 9.21 7.72
C TYR A 60 -2.55 9.08 7.91
N GLY A 61 -1.79 9.54 6.91
CA GLY A 61 -0.34 9.58 6.95
C GLY A 61 0.19 10.78 7.72
N TYR A 62 -0.01 10.83 9.03
CA TYR A 62 0.38 11.93 9.91
C TYR A 62 1.86 12.28 9.79
N THR A 63 2.19 13.35 9.08
CA THR A 63 3.55 13.81 8.82
C THR A 63 3.84 15.05 9.67
N ALA A 64 5.01 15.10 10.30
CA ALA A 64 5.45 16.29 11.03
C ALA A 64 5.51 17.49 10.08
N ALA A 65 4.92 18.60 10.53
CA ALA A 65 4.94 19.88 9.85
C ALA A 65 5.51 20.96 10.78
N ALA A 66 6.20 21.93 10.20
CA ALA A 66 6.77 23.05 10.91
C ALA A 66 6.57 24.35 10.11
N ASP A 67 6.71 25.47 10.79
CA ASP A 67 6.87 26.77 10.16
C ASP A 67 8.37 27.07 10.04
N LEU A 68 8.81 27.44 8.86
CA LEU A 68 10.15 27.91 8.59
C LEU A 68 10.03 29.25 7.86
N ASP A 69 10.32 30.33 8.57
CA ASP A 69 10.28 31.71 8.05
C ASP A 69 8.93 32.06 7.35
N GLY A 70 7.82 31.67 7.97
CA GLY A 70 6.48 31.90 7.45
C GLY A 70 6.01 30.92 6.37
N GLN A 71 6.84 29.92 6.05
CA GLN A 71 6.49 28.85 5.12
C GLN A 71 6.24 27.53 5.85
N VAL A 72 5.15 26.85 5.46
CA VAL A 72 4.86 25.51 5.97
C VAL A 72 5.79 24.49 5.30
N VAL A 73 6.61 23.83 6.10
CA VAL A 73 7.48 22.74 5.65
C VAL A 73 7.06 21.41 6.28
N VAL A 74 7.39 20.31 5.63
CA VAL A 74 7.05 18.95 6.07
C VAL A 74 8.27 18.04 6.06
N ALA A 75 8.33 17.09 6.99
CA ALA A 75 9.41 16.11 7.06
C ALA A 75 9.11 14.93 6.12
N ALA A 76 9.49 15.06 4.86
CA ALA A 76 9.21 14.08 3.82
C ALA A 76 10.37 13.92 2.84
N SER A 77 10.48 12.74 2.22
CA SER A 77 11.37 12.45 1.11
C SER A 77 10.59 12.02 -0.11
N ARG A 78 11.02 12.44 -1.30
CA ARG A 78 10.46 11.94 -2.55
C ARG A 78 10.92 10.50 -2.76
N SER A 79 9.99 9.59 -3.00
CA SER A 79 10.24 8.15 -3.10
C SER A 79 9.95 7.58 -4.49
N ASP A 80 9.35 8.36 -5.39
CA ASP A 80 9.08 7.93 -6.76
C ASP A 80 9.12 9.09 -7.74
N ASP A 81 9.77 8.86 -8.90
CA ASP A 81 9.86 9.79 -10.02
C ASP A 81 9.04 9.33 -11.23
N PHE A 82 8.25 8.27 -11.09
CA PHE A 82 7.55 7.66 -12.19
C PHE A 82 6.40 8.55 -12.70
N ALA A 83 6.69 9.32 -13.74
CA ALA A 83 5.81 10.33 -14.33
C ALA A 83 4.43 9.83 -14.81
N PRO A 84 4.24 8.63 -15.39
CA PRO A 84 2.91 8.16 -15.83
C PRO A 84 1.85 8.12 -14.74
N TRP A 85 2.25 7.83 -13.49
CA TRP A 85 1.34 7.85 -12.34
C TRP A 85 1.01 9.27 -11.87
N MET A 86 1.85 10.24 -12.24
CA MET A 86 1.75 11.65 -11.89
C MET A 86 1.09 12.48 -12.99
N GLY A 87 0.68 11.87 -14.10
CA GLY A 87 0.04 12.54 -15.24
C GLY A 87 -1.22 13.32 -14.87
N PRO A 88 -1.75 14.15 -15.78
CA PRO A 88 -2.91 14.99 -15.49
C PRO A 88 -4.10 14.11 -15.04
N ARG A 89 -4.64 14.45 -13.86
CA ARG A 89 -5.83 13.79 -13.35
C ARG A 89 -7.02 14.17 -14.22
N PRO A 90 -7.94 13.23 -14.51
CA PRO A 90 -9.16 13.58 -15.21
C PRO A 90 -9.98 14.56 -14.38
N THR A 91 -10.72 15.44 -15.02
CA THR A 91 -11.72 16.25 -14.34
C THR A 91 -12.79 15.34 -13.72
N ARG A 92 -13.46 15.81 -12.67
CA ARG A 92 -14.54 15.06 -12.03
C ARG A 92 -15.63 14.67 -13.03
N SER A 93 -16.07 15.60 -13.87
CA SER A 93 -17.10 15.35 -14.90
C SER A 93 -16.65 14.28 -15.90
N ARG A 94 -15.39 14.30 -16.34
CA ARG A 94 -14.88 13.27 -17.26
C ARG A 94 -14.84 11.89 -16.61
N LEU A 95 -14.45 11.83 -15.33
CA LEU A 95 -14.46 10.58 -14.59
C LEU A 95 -15.88 10.02 -14.44
N GLU A 96 -16.85 10.85 -14.09
CA GLU A 96 -18.26 10.46 -13.98
C GLU A 96 -18.79 9.91 -15.30
N GLN A 97 -18.50 10.55 -16.43
CA GLN A 97 -18.88 10.06 -17.75
C GLN A 97 -18.35 8.64 -18.06
N GLU A 98 -17.07 8.39 -17.74
CA GLU A 98 -16.47 7.06 -17.97
C GLU A 98 -17.04 6.00 -17.01
N VAL A 99 -17.31 6.36 -15.77
CA VAL A 99 -17.98 5.49 -14.80
C VAL A 99 -19.39 5.14 -15.28
N ASP A 100 -20.19 6.13 -15.65
CA ASP A 100 -21.55 5.92 -16.15
C ASP A 100 -21.58 5.07 -17.43
N ARG A 101 -20.59 5.27 -18.33
CA ARG A 101 -20.44 4.46 -19.53
C ARG A 101 -20.23 3.00 -19.15
N LEU A 102 -19.27 2.70 -18.29
CA LEU A 102 -18.94 1.32 -17.93
C LEU A 102 -20.06 0.66 -17.12
N GLN A 103 -20.75 1.40 -16.26
CA GLN A 103 -21.93 0.90 -15.54
C GLN A 103 -23.08 0.53 -16.49
N ARG A 104 -23.30 1.29 -17.57
CA ARG A 104 -24.30 0.95 -18.61
C ARG A 104 -23.90 -0.28 -19.43
N GLU A 105 -22.60 -0.42 -19.75
CA GLU A 105 -22.07 -1.57 -20.48
C GLU A 105 -22.09 -2.86 -19.65
N GLN A 106 -21.84 -2.73 -18.33
CA GLN A 106 -21.75 -3.86 -17.39
C GLN A 106 -22.61 -3.63 -16.13
N PRO A 107 -23.95 -3.54 -16.27
CA PRO A 107 -24.84 -3.10 -15.17
C PRO A 107 -24.92 -4.07 -13.99
N ARG A 108 -24.46 -5.31 -14.14
CA ARG A 108 -24.46 -6.33 -13.09
C ARG A 108 -23.06 -6.59 -12.53
N SER A 109 -22.04 -5.87 -13.02
CA SER A 109 -20.66 -6.05 -12.58
C SER A 109 -20.46 -5.55 -11.17
N ARG A 110 -20.04 -6.46 -10.29
CA ARG A 110 -19.63 -6.11 -8.92
C ARG A 110 -18.27 -5.39 -8.90
N VAL A 111 -17.41 -5.73 -9.85
CA VAL A 111 -16.12 -5.06 -10.04
C VAL A 111 -16.34 -3.59 -10.39
N VAL A 112 -17.18 -3.31 -11.39
CA VAL A 112 -17.50 -1.93 -11.80
C VAL A 112 -18.14 -1.16 -10.66
N ALA A 113 -19.12 -1.76 -9.95
CA ALA A 113 -19.77 -1.12 -8.80
C ALA A 113 -18.77 -0.73 -7.70
N GLN A 114 -17.87 -1.65 -7.31
CA GLN A 114 -16.85 -1.38 -6.31
C GLN A 114 -15.85 -0.31 -6.77
N LEU A 115 -15.39 -0.40 -8.02
CA LEU A 115 -14.43 0.56 -8.57
C LEU A 115 -15.04 1.96 -8.75
N SER A 116 -16.35 2.06 -9.02
CA SER A 116 -17.05 3.35 -9.10
C SER A 116 -16.97 4.10 -7.76
N VAL A 117 -17.26 3.42 -6.65
CA VAL A 117 -17.09 3.99 -5.30
C VAL A 117 -15.63 4.37 -5.03
N CYS A 118 -14.70 3.47 -5.32
CA CYS A 118 -13.27 3.73 -5.13
C CYS A 118 -12.78 4.95 -5.94
N ALA A 119 -13.22 5.08 -7.19
CA ALA A 119 -12.80 6.17 -8.07
C ALA A 119 -13.43 7.52 -7.70
N LEU A 120 -14.73 7.53 -7.39
CA LEU A 120 -15.52 8.74 -7.20
C LEU A 120 -15.47 9.26 -5.75
N GLU A 121 -15.49 8.38 -4.75
CA GLU A 121 -15.56 8.76 -3.34
C GLU A 121 -14.18 8.74 -2.67
N HIS A 122 -13.35 7.73 -2.98
CA HIS A 122 -12.04 7.57 -2.36
C HIS A 122 -10.87 8.09 -3.20
N ASN A 123 -11.12 8.67 -4.38
CA ASN A 123 -10.11 9.20 -5.31
C ASN A 123 -8.99 8.18 -5.62
N CYS A 124 -9.30 6.89 -5.66
CA CYS A 124 -8.35 5.82 -5.93
C CYS A 124 -7.85 5.89 -7.39
N LEU A 125 -6.56 6.17 -7.57
CA LEU A 125 -5.95 6.32 -8.90
C LEU A 125 -6.03 5.03 -9.72
N THR A 126 -5.82 3.87 -9.10
CA THR A 126 -5.89 2.57 -9.80
C THR A 126 -7.32 2.29 -10.28
N ALA A 127 -8.34 2.61 -9.48
CA ALA A 127 -9.72 2.54 -9.91
C ALA A 127 -10.02 3.50 -11.07
N GLN A 128 -9.56 4.76 -11.00
CA GLN A 128 -9.69 5.72 -12.08
C GLN A 128 -9.00 5.22 -13.36
N ASN A 129 -7.79 4.68 -13.25
CA ASN A 129 -7.05 4.12 -14.37
C ASN A 129 -7.82 3.00 -15.07
N THR A 130 -8.55 2.16 -14.32
CA THR A 130 -9.39 1.10 -14.90
C THR A 130 -10.44 1.66 -15.84
N PHE A 131 -11.12 2.76 -15.45
CA PHE A 131 -12.13 3.42 -16.28
C PHE A 131 -11.55 4.07 -17.54
N PHE A 132 -10.29 4.50 -17.49
CA PHE A 132 -9.62 5.15 -18.63
C PHE A 132 -8.80 4.21 -19.50
N GLY A 133 -8.60 2.96 -19.13
CA GLY A 133 -7.74 2.00 -19.83
C GLY A 133 -6.28 2.42 -19.88
N ARG A 134 -5.75 2.95 -18.77
CA ARG A 134 -4.36 3.44 -18.68
C ARG A 134 -3.67 2.93 -17.42
N GLY A 135 -2.33 2.76 -17.48
CA GLY A 135 -1.54 2.31 -16.34
C GLY A 135 -2.03 0.99 -15.75
N GLU A 136 -2.12 0.92 -14.42
CA GLU A 136 -2.58 -0.27 -13.69
C GLU A 136 -4.11 -0.29 -13.56
N GLY A 137 -4.76 -1.32 -14.10
CA GLY A 137 -6.19 -1.60 -13.93
C GLY A 137 -6.45 -2.42 -12.67
N ALA A 138 -7.44 -2.01 -11.87
CA ALA A 138 -7.77 -2.66 -10.60
C ALA A 138 -8.78 -3.81 -10.77
N LEU A 139 -8.48 -4.95 -10.15
CA LEU A 139 -9.35 -6.13 -10.10
C LEU A 139 -9.59 -6.54 -8.64
N PRO A 140 -10.49 -5.88 -7.90
CA PRO A 140 -10.82 -6.27 -6.54
C PRO A 140 -11.48 -7.65 -6.54
N THR A 141 -10.94 -8.59 -5.77
CA THR A 141 -11.21 -10.02 -5.90
C THR A 141 -11.84 -10.65 -4.67
N SER A 142 -11.39 -10.28 -3.45
CA SER A 142 -11.73 -11.00 -2.21
C SER A 142 -12.41 -10.12 -1.18
N ALA A 143 -13.56 -10.56 -0.69
CA ALA A 143 -14.22 -9.97 0.49
C ALA A 143 -13.63 -10.46 1.83
N ALA A 144 -12.87 -11.57 1.82
CA ALA A 144 -12.30 -12.18 3.02
C ALA A 144 -10.80 -11.92 3.11
N CYS A 145 -10.27 -11.93 4.35
CA CYS A 145 -8.84 -11.84 4.63
C CYS A 145 -8.46 -12.79 5.77
N ASN A 146 -7.26 -13.35 5.72
CA ASN A 146 -6.69 -14.18 6.78
C ASN A 146 -5.70 -13.39 7.67
N ALA A 147 -5.81 -12.08 7.69
CA ALA A 147 -5.11 -11.19 8.60
C ALA A 147 -6.06 -10.16 9.20
N ASP A 148 -5.67 -9.58 10.33
CA ASP A 148 -6.39 -8.50 11.02
C ASP A 148 -5.42 -7.36 11.36
N CYS A 149 -4.86 -6.77 10.31
CA CYS A 149 -3.77 -5.80 10.41
C CYS A 149 -4.20 -4.54 11.17
N LEU A 150 -3.35 -4.04 12.08
CA LEU A 150 -3.61 -2.83 12.86
C LEU A 150 -3.89 -1.59 11.98
N GLY A 151 -3.21 -1.46 10.85
CA GLY A 151 -3.39 -0.35 9.90
C GLY A 151 -4.17 -0.74 8.64
N CYS A 152 -5.09 -1.71 8.72
CA CYS A 152 -5.87 -2.13 7.55
C CYS A 152 -6.77 -1.00 7.04
N ILE A 153 -6.59 -0.61 5.78
CA ILE A 153 -7.37 0.47 5.18
C ILE A 153 -8.78 0.04 4.75
N SER A 154 -9.03 -1.28 4.64
CA SER A 154 -10.33 -1.81 4.20
C SER A 154 -11.24 -2.28 5.34
N LEU A 155 -10.67 -2.62 6.49
CA LEU A 155 -11.44 -3.09 7.67
C LEU A 155 -10.72 -2.68 8.96
N GLN A 156 -11.41 -1.98 9.82
CA GLN A 156 -10.95 -1.64 11.16
C GLN A 156 -11.83 -2.33 12.20
N THR A 157 -11.23 -3.16 13.05
CA THR A 157 -11.94 -3.96 14.07
C THR A 157 -11.82 -3.34 15.46
N ASP A 158 -10.64 -2.77 15.81
CA ASP A 158 -10.32 -2.38 17.19
C ASP A 158 -10.10 -0.87 17.36
N SER A 159 -9.87 -0.13 16.29
CA SER A 159 -9.46 1.29 16.40
C SER A 159 -10.63 2.22 16.74
N GLY A 160 -11.86 1.77 16.53
CA GLY A 160 -13.05 2.63 16.64
C GLY A 160 -13.13 3.71 15.54
N THR A 161 -12.24 3.65 14.53
CA THR A 161 -12.26 4.57 13.38
C THR A 161 -12.79 3.86 12.13
N PRO A 162 -13.44 4.57 11.20
CA PRO A 162 -13.88 3.96 9.95
C PRO A 162 -12.68 3.58 9.07
N ALA A 163 -12.85 2.52 8.27
CA ALA A 163 -11.92 2.17 7.21
C ALA A 163 -11.87 3.29 6.16
N SER A 164 -10.68 3.63 5.65
CA SER A 164 -10.53 4.69 4.63
C SER A 164 -10.96 4.25 3.23
N GLN A 165 -10.98 2.95 2.97
CA GLN A 165 -11.49 2.32 1.75
C GLN A 165 -12.29 1.07 2.11
N PRO A 166 -13.57 1.18 2.48
CA PRO A 166 -14.36 0.05 3.00
C PRO A 166 -14.28 -1.18 2.11
N ARG A 167 -14.09 -2.33 2.78
CA ARG A 167 -13.96 -3.63 2.12
C ARG A 167 -15.24 -3.98 1.37
N MET A 168 -15.08 -4.48 0.15
CA MET A 168 -16.19 -5.01 -0.64
C MET A 168 -17.01 -6.06 0.11
N GLY A 169 -18.33 -5.97 0.02
CA GLY A 169 -19.22 -6.88 0.75
C GLY A 169 -19.35 -8.27 0.13
N ARG A 170 -19.18 -8.39 -1.19
CA ARG A 170 -19.29 -9.63 -1.94
C ARG A 170 -18.24 -9.73 -3.02
N ALA A 171 -17.56 -10.87 -3.08
CA ALA A 171 -16.59 -11.16 -4.13
C ALA A 171 -17.26 -11.27 -5.51
N PRO A 172 -16.61 -10.79 -6.58
CA PRO A 172 -17.07 -10.97 -7.97
C PRO A 172 -16.84 -12.42 -8.45
N SER A 173 -17.45 -12.76 -9.58
CA SER A 173 -17.13 -14.01 -10.30
C SER A 173 -15.87 -13.84 -11.15
N ALA A 174 -15.26 -14.95 -11.58
CA ALA A 174 -14.15 -14.92 -12.54
C ALA A 174 -14.57 -14.24 -13.86
N ALA A 175 -15.76 -14.53 -14.35
CA ALA A 175 -16.31 -13.91 -15.58
C ALA A 175 -16.42 -12.38 -15.45
N ASP A 176 -16.84 -11.86 -14.30
CA ASP A 176 -16.90 -10.42 -14.04
C ASP A 176 -15.51 -9.78 -14.05
N LEU A 177 -14.52 -10.42 -13.38
CA LEU A 177 -13.13 -9.97 -13.38
C LEU A 177 -12.52 -9.97 -14.79
N ILE A 178 -12.76 -11.04 -15.58
CA ILE A 178 -12.28 -11.16 -16.97
C ILE A 178 -12.87 -10.05 -17.84
N ALA A 179 -14.17 -9.79 -17.75
CA ALA A 179 -14.83 -8.75 -18.55
C ALA A 179 -14.21 -7.36 -18.32
N VAL A 180 -14.03 -6.97 -17.06
CA VAL A 180 -13.44 -5.66 -16.72
C VAL A 180 -11.96 -5.60 -17.12
N ALA A 181 -11.19 -6.67 -16.84
CA ALA A 181 -9.78 -6.76 -17.20
C ALA A 181 -9.56 -6.66 -18.72
N SER A 182 -10.32 -7.43 -19.50
CA SER A 182 -10.22 -7.44 -20.97
C SER A 182 -10.57 -6.07 -21.56
N GLN A 183 -11.58 -5.40 -21.03
CA GLN A 183 -11.92 -4.05 -21.47
C GLN A 183 -10.80 -3.03 -21.19
N HIS A 184 -10.20 -3.08 -19.98
CA HIS A 184 -9.06 -2.24 -19.63
C HIS A 184 -7.86 -2.50 -20.55
N LEU A 185 -7.48 -3.78 -20.72
CA LEU A 185 -6.31 -4.18 -21.51
C LEU A 185 -6.50 -3.85 -23.01
N ASN A 186 -7.68 -4.05 -23.58
CA ASN A 186 -8.00 -3.67 -24.96
C ASN A 186 -7.84 -2.14 -25.16
N ARG A 187 -8.30 -1.34 -24.22
CA ARG A 187 -8.14 0.13 -24.29
C ARG A 187 -6.69 0.56 -24.17
N ALA A 188 -5.92 -0.05 -23.27
CA ALA A 188 -4.48 0.21 -23.14
C ALA A 188 -3.75 -0.16 -24.43
N GLN A 189 -4.05 -1.31 -25.02
CA GLN A 189 -3.47 -1.76 -26.29
C GLN A 189 -3.82 -0.81 -27.45
N ALA A 190 -5.07 -0.37 -27.53
CA ALA A 190 -5.51 0.59 -28.56
C ALA A 190 -4.83 1.97 -28.41
N ALA A 191 -4.42 2.33 -27.21
CA ALA A 191 -3.66 3.55 -26.92
C ALA A 191 -2.14 3.39 -27.09
N GLY A 192 -1.64 2.18 -27.41
CA GLY A 192 -0.21 1.88 -27.48
C GLY A 192 0.48 1.86 -26.09
N GLU A 193 -0.29 1.73 -25.04
CA GLU A 193 0.18 1.69 -23.65
C GLU A 193 0.48 0.23 -23.20
N PRO A 194 1.48 0.02 -22.35
CA PRO A 194 1.71 -1.31 -21.77
C PRO A 194 0.52 -1.72 -20.89
N GLY A 195 -0.17 -2.78 -21.27
CA GLY A 195 -1.33 -3.31 -20.55
C GLY A 195 -0.93 -3.92 -19.20
N MET A 196 -1.59 -3.48 -18.12
CA MET A 196 -1.37 -4.01 -16.78
C MET A 196 -2.68 -4.08 -16.00
N VAL A 197 -2.93 -5.22 -15.37
CA VAL A 197 -4.01 -5.40 -14.39
C VAL A 197 -3.49 -5.97 -13.09
N SER A 198 -4.16 -5.67 -11.98
CA SER A 198 -3.73 -6.12 -10.65
C SER A 198 -4.88 -6.61 -9.77
N PHE A 199 -4.71 -7.77 -9.18
CA PHE A 199 -5.48 -8.27 -8.05
C PHE A 199 -4.96 -7.68 -6.73
N GLY A 200 -5.75 -7.72 -5.66
CA GLY A 200 -5.33 -7.28 -4.34
C GLY A 200 -5.36 -5.75 -4.18
N GLN A 201 -6.56 -5.19 -4.16
CA GLN A 201 -6.77 -3.75 -4.03
C GLN A 201 -6.94 -3.30 -2.56
N GLY A 202 -6.78 -2.01 -2.29
CA GLY A 202 -6.98 -1.44 -0.96
C GLY A 202 -8.39 -1.61 -0.39
N CYS A 203 -9.40 -1.79 -1.24
CA CYS A 203 -10.81 -1.96 -0.88
C CYS A 203 -11.26 -3.43 -0.75
N GLU A 204 -10.32 -4.35 -0.60
CA GLU A 204 -10.61 -5.78 -0.51
C GLU A 204 -9.85 -6.48 0.61
N GLY A 205 -10.03 -7.79 0.74
CA GLY A 205 -9.26 -8.67 1.61
C GLY A 205 -8.02 -9.25 0.94
N GLU A 206 -7.73 -10.54 1.21
CA GLU A 206 -6.57 -11.25 0.65
C GLU A 206 -6.98 -12.02 -0.61
N PRO A 207 -6.45 -11.68 -1.80
CA PRO A 207 -6.81 -12.31 -3.06
C PRO A 207 -6.45 -13.80 -3.12
N LEU A 208 -5.35 -14.26 -2.48
CA LEU A 208 -4.97 -15.69 -2.47
C LEU A 208 -6.03 -16.60 -1.82
N LEU A 209 -7.00 -16.05 -1.09
CA LEU A 209 -8.15 -16.82 -0.59
C LEU A 209 -9.14 -17.21 -1.70
N ARG A 210 -9.01 -16.61 -2.88
CA ARG A 210 -9.83 -16.86 -4.07
C ARG A 210 -8.99 -17.51 -5.18
N GLU A 211 -8.10 -18.40 -4.80
CA GLU A 211 -7.14 -19.06 -5.70
C GLU A 211 -7.79 -19.64 -6.97
N ARG A 212 -8.91 -20.34 -6.83
CA ARG A 212 -9.60 -20.97 -7.96
C ARG A 212 -10.01 -19.96 -9.01
N GLU A 213 -10.66 -18.87 -8.58
CA GLU A 213 -11.10 -17.81 -9.48
C GLU A 213 -9.94 -17.05 -10.08
N LEU A 214 -8.87 -16.82 -9.29
CA LEU A 214 -7.65 -16.17 -9.78
C LEU A 214 -6.97 -17.00 -10.87
N LEU A 215 -6.91 -18.33 -10.73
CA LEU A 215 -6.35 -19.23 -11.74
C LEU A 215 -7.13 -19.15 -13.05
N GLU A 216 -8.46 -19.19 -12.97
CA GLU A 216 -9.36 -19.03 -14.15
C GLU A 216 -9.10 -17.69 -14.85
N VAL A 217 -9.08 -16.59 -14.09
CA VAL A 217 -8.85 -15.24 -14.64
C VAL A 217 -7.46 -15.10 -15.24
N ALA A 218 -6.40 -15.54 -14.54
CA ALA A 218 -5.03 -15.43 -15.00
C ALA A 218 -4.79 -16.22 -16.30
N THR A 219 -5.29 -17.46 -16.37
CA THR A 219 -5.20 -18.31 -17.56
C THR A 219 -5.88 -17.66 -18.76
N GLU A 220 -7.12 -17.16 -18.58
CA GLU A 220 -7.87 -16.55 -19.67
C GLU A 220 -7.23 -15.22 -20.13
N LEU A 221 -6.79 -14.37 -19.19
CA LEU A 221 -6.12 -13.12 -19.53
C LEU A 221 -4.79 -13.37 -20.25
N ARG A 222 -4.01 -14.38 -19.83
CA ARG A 222 -2.76 -14.72 -20.51
C ARG A 222 -2.99 -15.24 -21.91
N ARG A 223 -4.07 -16.00 -22.11
CA ARG A 223 -4.47 -16.47 -23.44
C ARG A 223 -4.87 -15.32 -24.38
N GLN A 224 -5.60 -14.31 -23.87
CA GLN A 224 -6.05 -13.15 -24.66
C GLN A 224 -4.93 -12.11 -24.86
N PHE A 225 -4.09 -11.88 -23.85
CA PHE A 225 -3.13 -10.77 -23.78
C PHE A 225 -1.74 -11.30 -23.41
N GLY A 226 -1.06 -11.93 -24.34
CA GLY A 226 0.23 -12.62 -24.12
C GLY A 226 1.32 -11.76 -23.48
N SER A 227 1.36 -10.45 -23.79
CA SER A 227 2.38 -9.51 -23.27
C SER A 227 1.94 -8.69 -22.06
N ALA A 228 0.69 -8.82 -21.60
CA ALA A 228 0.18 -8.03 -20.49
C ALA A 228 0.88 -8.34 -19.16
N THR A 229 1.03 -7.34 -18.32
CA THR A 229 1.43 -7.53 -16.92
C THR A 229 0.21 -7.92 -16.11
N ILE A 230 0.19 -9.17 -15.62
CA ILE A 230 -0.82 -9.67 -14.69
C ILE A 230 -0.17 -9.67 -13.29
N HIS A 231 -0.59 -8.74 -12.48
CA HIS A 231 0.01 -8.45 -11.18
C HIS A 231 -0.89 -8.89 -10.02
N ILE A 232 -0.27 -9.28 -8.90
CA ILE A 232 -1.00 -9.56 -7.66
C ILE A 232 -0.36 -8.83 -6.47
N ASN A 233 -1.19 -8.10 -5.73
CA ASN A 233 -0.84 -7.55 -4.41
C ASN A 233 -1.37 -8.51 -3.35
N THR A 234 -0.52 -8.95 -2.42
CA THR A 234 -0.89 -10.00 -1.47
C THR A 234 -0.13 -9.85 -0.15
N ASN A 235 -0.66 -10.45 0.90
CA ASN A 235 0.07 -10.64 2.16
C ASN A 235 1.08 -11.80 2.10
N GLY A 236 1.14 -12.55 1.00
CA GLY A 236 2.09 -13.64 0.81
C GLY A 236 1.81 -14.90 1.63
N SER A 237 0.61 -15.06 2.19
CA SER A 237 0.27 -16.13 3.13
C SER A 237 0.19 -17.53 2.54
N ARG A 238 0.17 -17.67 1.21
CA ARG A 238 -0.05 -18.96 0.53
C ARG A 238 0.93 -19.19 -0.60
N PRO A 239 2.19 -19.61 -0.30
CA PRO A 239 3.24 -19.78 -1.32
C PRO A 239 2.87 -20.76 -2.44
N GLN A 240 2.14 -21.85 -2.11
CA GLN A 240 1.72 -22.83 -3.11
C GLN A 240 0.65 -22.29 -4.06
N ALA A 241 -0.30 -21.48 -3.56
CA ALA A 241 -1.29 -20.82 -4.41
C ALA A 241 -0.59 -19.81 -5.34
N LEU A 242 0.37 -19.07 -4.81
CA LEU A 242 1.13 -18.08 -5.58
C LEU A 242 1.94 -18.76 -6.70
N ARG A 243 2.58 -19.92 -6.43
CA ARG A 243 3.27 -20.72 -7.44
C ARG A 243 2.33 -21.08 -8.60
N ARG A 244 1.16 -21.66 -8.30
CA ARG A 244 0.17 -22.01 -9.34
C ARG A 244 -0.31 -20.82 -10.15
N LEU A 245 -0.43 -19.64 -9.52
CA LEU A 245 -0.78 -18.41 -10.22
C LEU A 245 0.31 -17.95 -11.19
N PHE A 246 1.58 -18.09 -10.84
CA PHE A 246 2.69 -17.83 -11.79
C PHE A 246 2.66 -18.82 -12.96
N GLU A 247 2.43 -20.11 -12.69
CA GLU A 247 2.24 -21.13 -13.74
C GLU A 247 1.05 -20.80 -14.65
N ALA A 248 -0.03 -20.17 -14.12
CA ALA A 248 -1.20 -19.75 -14.88
C ALA A 248 -1.01 -18.42 -15.63
N GLY A 249 0.12 -17.74 -15.49
CA GLY A 249 0.46 -16.54 -16.25
C GLY A 249 0.52 -15.22 -15.48
N VAL A 250 0.32 -15.20 -14.16
CA VAL A 250 0.74 -14.06 -13.32
C VAL A 250 2.24 -13.91 -13.45
N ASN A 251 2.74 -12.70 -13.72
CA ASN A 251 4.17 -12.47 -13.98
C ASN A 251 4.78 -11.39 -13.09
N SER A 252 3.99 -10.82 -12.19
CA SER A 252 4.44 -9.79 -11.24
C SER A 252 3.67 -9.93 -9.92
N CYS A 253 4.36 -9.75 -8.80
CA CYS A 253 3.72 -9.71 -7.50
C CYS A 253 4.31 -8.62 -6.61
N ARG A 254 3.47 -8.11 -5.71
CA ARG A 254 3.85 -7.21 -4.63
C ARG A 254 3.42 -7.79 -3.30
N ILE A 255 4.38 -8.10 -2.44
CA ILE A 255 4.13 -8.66 -1.11
C ILE A 255 4.29 -7.56 -0.07
N SER A 256 3.29 -7.39 0.79
CA SER A 256 3.29 -6.36 1.82
C SER A 256 4.02 -6.86 3.07
N VAL A 257 5.01 -6.09 3.53
CA VAL A 257 5.81 -6.39 4.72
C VAL A 257 5.90 -5.14 5.60
N PHE A 258 5.68 -5.29 6.90
CA PHE A 258 5.93 -4.27 7.92
C PHE A 258 7.29 -4.52 8.60
N SER A 259 7.57 -5.78 8.91
CA SER A 259 8.84 -6.26 9.45
C SER A 259 9.07 -7.71 9.02
N PHE A 260 10.32 -8.08 8.85
CA PHE A 260 10.75 -9.48 8.66
C PHE A 260 10.99 -10.21 9.99
N GLN A 261 10.90 -9.51 11.13
CA GLN A 261 10.97 -10.11 12.46
C GLN A 261 9.59 -10.67 12.85
N GLN A 262 9.55 -11.95 13.23
CA GLN A 262 8.32 -12.68 13.52
C GLN A 262 7.43 -11.98 14.56
N GLU A 263 8.01 -11.45 15.62
CA GLU A 263 7.26 -10.80 16.70
C GLU A 263 6.56 -9.52 16.22
N LEU A 264 7.27 -8.63 15.53
CA LEU A 264 6.69 -7.42 14.95
C LEU A 264 5.71 -7.72 13.82
N PHE A 265 6.02 -8.71 12.99
CA PHE A 265 5.10 -9.18 11.95
C PHE A 265 3.78 -9.65 12.56
N ALA A 266 3.84 -10.53 13.56
CA ALA A 266 2.66 -11.07 14.22
C ALA A 266 1.85 -9.98 14.95
N ALA A 267 2.52 -9.06 15.65
CA ALA A 267 1.88 -7.95 16.33
C ALA A 267 1.11 -7.03 15.37
N TYR A 268 1.68 -6.73 14.21
CA TYR A 268 1.05 -5.84 13.23
C TYR A 268 -0.02 -6.53 12.38
N TYR A 269 0.30 -7.70 11.77
CA TYR A 269 -0.60 -8.38 10.82
C TYR A 269 -1.67 -9.22 11.51
N ARG A 270 -1.44 -9.69 12.74
CA ARG A 270 -2.31 -10.65 13.44
C ARG A 270 -2.76 -11.79 12.52
N PRO A 271 -1.80 -12.55 11.96
CA PRO A 271 -2.05 -13.53 10.91
C PRO A 271 -2.85 -14.72 11.44
N ARG A 272 -3.73 -15.25 10.60
CA ARG A 272 -4.52 -16.46 10.89
C ARG A 272 -4.08 -17.58 9.98
N GLY A 273 -3.32 -18.54 10.53
CA GLY A 273 -2.86 -19.74 9.83
C GLY A 273 -1.70 -19.52 8.87
N TYR A 274 -0.86 -18.50 9.09
CA TYR A 274 0.40 -18.27 8.38
C TYR A 274 1.38 -17.45 9.23
N SER A 275 2.63 -17.43 8.87
CA SER A 275 3.73 -16.73 9.55
C SER A 275 4.58 -15.91 8.57
N ILE A 276 5.63 -15.25 9.07
CA ILE A 276 6.60 -14.55 8.22
C ILE A 276 7.37 -15.53 7.33
N GLU A 277 7.57 -16.77 7.76
CA GLU A 277 8.25 -17.81 6.97
C GLU A 277 7.45 -18.15 5.70
N ASP A 278 6.12 -18.20 5.76
CA ASP A 278 5.26 -18.38 4.59
C ASP A 278 5.38 -17.19 3.62
N VAL A 279 5.46 -15.98 4.16
CA VAL A 279 5.68 -14.77 3.37
C VAL A 279 7.03 -14.81 2.67
N MET A 280 8.09 -15.19 3.37
CA MET A 280 9.43 -15.37 2.80
C MET A 280 9.46 -16.51 1.77
N ALA A 281 8.74 -17.61 2.02
CA ALA A 281 8.57 -18.70 1.05
C ALA A 281 7.84 -18.22 -0.21
N SER A 282 6.84 -17.36 -0.09
CA SER A 282 6.16 -16.72 -1.22
C SER A 282 7.10 -15.83 -2.02
N CYS A 283 7.98 -15.07 -1.37
CA CYS A 283 9.01 -14.29 -2.06
C CYS A 283 9.98 -15.20 -2.86
N ARG A 284 10.48 -16.26 -2.23
CA ARG A 284 11.34 -17.25 -2.90
C ARG A 284 10.63 -17.93 -4.08
N THR A 285 9.35 -18.24 -3.93
CA THR A 285 8.51 -18.78 -5.00
C THR A 285 8.41 -17.82 -6.19
N ALA A 286 8.21 -16.53 -5.95
CA ALA A 286 8.17 -15.54 -7.02
C ALA A 286 9.47 -15.48 -7.82
N VAL A 287 10.62 -15.50 -7.13
CA VAL A 287 11.95 -15.49 -7.77
C VAL A 287 12.19 -16.78 -8.56
N ALA A 288 11.88 -17.94 -7.97
CA ALA A 288 12.02 -19.24 -8.64
C ALA A 288 11.13 -19.38 -9.89
N SER A 289 10.00 -18.67 -9.91
CA SER A 289 9.07 -18.60 -11.06
C SER A 289 9.42 -17.49 -12.04
N HIS A 290 10.55 -16.81 -11.90
CA HIS A 290 10.97 -15.65 -12.70
C HIS A 290 9.97 -14.49 -12.73
N ALA A 291 9.05 -14.44 -11.78
CA ALA A 291 8.11 -13.31 -11.63
C ALA A 291 8.82 -12.09 -11.03
N GLN A 292 8.37 -10.90 -11.42
CA GLN A 292 8.87 -9.67 -10.79
C GLN A 292 8.41 -9.60 -9.34
N LEU A 293 9.34 -9.73 -8.39
CA LEU A 293 9.07 -9.57 -6.97
C LEU A 293 9.26 -8.11 -6.55
N THR A 294 8.20 -7.53 -5.99
CA THR A 294 8.19 -6.23 -5.32
C THR A 294 7.85 -6.41 -3.84
N ILE A 295 8.61 -5.79 -2.96
CA ILE A 295 8.24 -5.66 -1.54
C ILE A 295 7.59 -4.29 -1.32
N ASN A 296 6.37 -4.30 -0.78
CA ASN A 296 5.69 -3.11 -0.29
C ASN A 296 6.04 -2.95 1.20
N LEU A 297 7.09 -2.18 1.49
CA LEU A 297 7.54 -1.96 2.86
C LEU A 297 6.70 -0.85 3.51
N LEU A 298 5.90 -1.26 4.48
CA LEU A 298 5.12 -0.33 5.31
C LEU A 298 6.06 0.30 6.33
N THR A 299 6.33 1.59 6.18
CA THR A 299 7.28 2.29 7.05
C THR A 299 6.59 3.08 8.16
N PHE A 300 7.19 3.03 9.33
CA PHE A 300 6.73 3.80 10.48
C PHE A 300 7.93 4.30 11.29
N PRO A 301 8.12 5.64 11.41
CA PRO A 301 9.23 6.22 12.17
C PRO A 301 9.28 5.72 13.62
N GLY A 302 10.45 5.31 14.09
CA GLY A 302 10.67 4.76 15.42
C GLY A 302 10.40 3.24 15.52
N VAL A 303 9.96 2.59 14.43
CA VAL A 303 9.75 1.13 14.37
C VAL A 303 10.58 0.52 13.25
N THR A 304 10.27 0.82 12.01
CA THR A 304 10.95 0.20 10.86
C THR A 304 12.37 0.72 10.64
N ASP A 305 12.73 1.79 11.29
CA ASP A 305 14.08 2.37 11.33
C ASP A 305 14.84 2.10 12.65
N ALA A 306 14.37 1.16 13.49
CA ALA A 306 15.16 0.65 14.59
C ALA A 306 16.43 -0.07 14.05
N PRO A 307 17.57 -0.01 14.73
CA PRO A 307 18.85 -0.52 14.19
C PRO A 307 18.79 -1.96 13.71
N ASP A 308 18.21 -2.86 14.50
CA ASP A 308 18.01 -4.26 14.17
C ASP A 308 17.06 -4.46 12.97
N GLN A 309 16.00 -3.65 12.85
CA GLN A 309 15.08 -3.67 11.74
C GLN A 309 15.71 -3.21 10.43
N VAL A 310 16.60 -2.22 10.50
CA VAL A 310 17.35 -1.74 9.32
C VAL A 310 18.24 -2.83 8.77
N ASP A 311 19.03 -3.50 9.62
CA ASP A 311 19.98 -4.54 9.21
C ASP A 311 19.22 -5.80 8.70
N LEU A 312 18.16 -6.20 9.40
CA LEU A 312 17.32 -7.32 8.99
C LEU A 312 16.63 -7.04 7.64
N THR A 313 16.09 -5.84 7.45
CA THR A 313 15.45 -5.45 6.17
C THR A 313 16.44 -5.55 5.02
N VAL A 314 17.65 -4.98 5.14
CA VAL A 314 18.67 -5.04 4.08
C VAL A 314 19.09 -6.47 3.80
N SER A 315 19.28 -7.29 4.83
CA SER A 315 19.64 -8.70 4.69
C SER A 315 18.58 -9.50 3.94
N CYS A 316 17.30 -9.38 4.35
CA CYS A 316 16.19 -10.08 3.71
C CYS A 316 15.96 -9.62 2.26
N LEU A 317 16.02 -8.30 1.98
CA LEU A 317 15.88 -7.81 0.60
C LEU A 317 16.96 -8.38 -0.33
N ARG A 318 18.19 -8.55 0.17
CA ARG A 318 19.30 -9.17 -0.57
C ARG A 318 19.08 -10.65 -0.77
N GLU A 319 18.81 -11.40 0.31
CA GLU A 319 18.56 -12.85 0.26
C GLU A 319 17.43 -13.20 -0.71
N LEU A 320 16.33 -12.45 -0.62
CA LEU A 320 15.13 -12.66 -1.43
C LEU A 320 15.25 -12.11 -2.86
N GLN A 321 16.40 -11.57 -3.27
CA GLN A 321 16.63 -11.04 -4.62
C GLN A 321 15.51 -10.10 -5.10
N VAL A 322 15.03 -9.23 -4.23
CA VAL A 322 13.92 -8.30 -4.51
C VAL A 322 14.28 -7.39 -5.67
N ARG A 323 13.37 -7.26 -6.66
CA ARG A 323 13.59 -6.41 -7.84
C ARG A 323 13.17 -4.97 -7.63
N GLN A 324 12.13 -4.75 -6.81
CA GLN A 324 11.64 -3.42 -6.48
C GLN A 324 11.25 -3.34 -5.01
N LEU A 325 11.57 -2.23 -4.36
CA LEU A 325 11.10 -1.85 -3.03
C LEU A 325 10.17 -0.65 -3.15
N GLN A 326 8.94 -0.79 -2.65
CA GLN A 326 8.01 0.32 -2.53
C GLN A 326 8.00 0.82 -1.10
N TRP A 327 8.26 2.12 -0.94
CA TRP A 327 8.20 2.81 0.34
C TRP A 327 6.76 3.27 0.61
N ARG A 328 6.15 2.82 1.68
CA ARG A 328 4.78 3.17 2.06
C ARG A 328 4.69 3.68 3.48
N SER A 329 4.29 4.93 3.66
CA SER A 329 3.93 5.43 4.99
C SER A 329 2.72 4.67 5.51
N LEU A 330 2.86 4.02 6.66
CA LEU A 330 1.74 3.38 7.33
C LEU A 330 0.79 4.45 7.88
N ASN A 331 -0.44 4.43 7.41
CA ASN A 331 -1.46 5.41 7.75
C ASN A 331 -2.28 4.94 8.97
N VAL A 332 -1.87 5.33 10.15
CA VAL A 332 -2.50 4.95 11.42
C VAL A 332 -2.16 5.98 12.50
N ASP A 333 -3.00 6.07 13.55
CA ASP A 333 -2.70 6.88 14.74
C ASP A 333 -1.37 6.43 15.37
N PRO A 334 -0.37 7.32 15.47
CA PRO A 334 0.94 6.95 15.98
C PRO A 334 0.93 6.41 17.41
N LEU A 335 0.19 7.05 18.32
CA LEU A 335 0.16 6.61 19.72
C LEU A 335 -0.57 5.29 19.86
N TRP A 336 -1.69 5.13 19.18
CA TRP A 336 -2.49 3.90 19.19
C TRP A 336 -1.70 2.69 18.65
N LEU A 337 -0.89 2.89 17.60
CA LEU A 337 -0.05 1.83 17.04
C LEU A 337 1.08 1.44 18.00
N LEU A 338 1.82 2.44 18.51
CA LEU A 338 2.99 2.19 19.38
C LEU A 338 2.62 1.48 20.67
N GLU A 339 1.42 1.71 21.22
CA GLU A 339 0.90 0.97 22.39
C GLU A 339 0.66 -0.52 22.13
N ARG A 340 0.61 -0.95 20.86
CA ARG A 340 0.27 -2.32 20.43
C ARG A 340 1.43 -3.09 19.83
N LEU A 341 2.54 -2.43 19.67
CA LEU A 341 3.77 -3.05 19.15
C LEU A 341 4.75 -3.35 20.31
N PRO A 342 5.62 -4.35 20.16
CA PRO A 342 6.75 -4.55 21.07
C PRO A 342 7.59 -3.29 21.23
N HIS A 343 8.20 -3.14 22.39
CA HIS A 343 9.15 -2.05 22.60
C HIS A 343 10.40 -2.27 21.75
N LEU A 344 10.84 -1.19 21.09
CA LEU A 344 12.00 -1.20 20.20
C LEU A 344 13.02 -0.17 20.66
N GLU A 345 14.25 -0.35 20.23
CA GLU A 345 15.28 0.65 20.37
C GLU A 345 14.92 1.92 19.58
N LYS A 346 15.50 3.03 19.99
CA LYS A 346 15.28 4.31 19.30
C LYS A 346 15.70 4.22 17.84
N GLY A 347 14.77 4.57 16.92
CA GLY A 347 15.02 4.58 15.49
C GLY A 347 16.17 5.50 15.08
N VAL A 348 16.93 5.07 14.08
CA VAL A 348 18.02 5.85 13.48
C VAL A 348 17.55 6.90 12.48
N GLY A 349 16.28 6.85 12.09
CA GLY A 349 15.62 7.70 11.11
C GLY A 349 15.41 7.00 9.78
N LEU A 350 14.20 7.18 9.20
CA LEU A 350 13.83 6.56 7.91
C LEU A 350 14.76 6.99 6.76
N GLU A 351 15.31 8.20 6.82
CA GLU A 351 16.27 8.67 5.82
C GLU A 351 17.55 7.81 5.82
N ARG A 352 18.04 7.44 7.01
CA ARG A 352 19.18 6.52 7.14
C ARG A 352 18.83 5.10 6.66
N LEU A 353 17.63 4.62 6.93
CA LEU A 353 17.16 3.35 6.38
C LEU A 353 17.17 3.38 4.85
N MET A 354 16.60 4.42 4.24
CA MET A 354 16.59 4.58 2.78
C MET A 354 18.00 4.61 2.20
N GLU A 355 18.90 5.37 2.81
CA GLU A 355 20.30 5.44 2.38
C GLU A 355 21.03 4.12 2.54
N LYS A 356 20.85 3.41 3.66
CA LYS A 356 21.43 2.09 3.88
C LYS A 356 20.98 1.09 2.81
N VAL A 357 19.69 1.07 2.47
CA VAL A 357 19.15 0.24 1.38
C VAL A 357 19.80 0.61 0.05
N ARG A 358 19.85 1.91 -0.29
CA ARG A 358 20.42 2.42 -1.54
C ARG A 358 21.87 2.03 -1.71
N VAL A 359 22.68 2.19 -0.67
CA VAL A 359 24.12 1.87 -0.70
C VAL A 359 24.35 0.36 -0.71
N SER A 360 23.57 -0.41 0.07
CA SER A 360 23.76 -1.85 0.20
C SER A 360 23.21 -2.66 -0.98
N LEU A 361 22.26 -2.09 -1.74
CA LEU A 361 21.53 -2.76 -2.83
C LEU A 361 21.39 -1.82 -4.05
N PRO A 362 22.50 -1.44 -4.70
CA PRO A 362 22.50 -0.41 -5.76
C PRO A 362 21.67 -0.78 -7.00
N GLY A 363 21.40 -2.07 -7.22
CA GLY A 363 20.55 -2.55 -8.32
C GLY A 363 19.05 -2.65 -7.99
N LEU A 364 18.65 -2.35 -6.73
CA LEU A 364 17.26 -2.41 -6.30
C LEU A 364 16.50 -1.19 -6.79
N ALA A 365 15.47 -1.38 -7.61
CA ALA A 365 14.57 -0.29 -7.98
C ALA A 365 13.77 0.16 -6.76
N MET A 366 13.69 1.48 -6.54
CA MET A 366 12.89 2.05 -5.46
C MET A 366 11.76 2.91 -6.03
N GLY A 367 10.62 2.94 -5.37
CA GLY A 367 9.48 3.75 -5.80
C GLY A 367 8.23 3.54 -4.97
N ASN A 368 7.09 4.01 -5.48
CA ASN A 368 5.77 3.87 -4.86
C ASN A 368 4.75 3.16 -5.74
N PHE A 369 5.08 2.97 -7.03
CA PHE A 369 4.17 2.41 -8.01
C PHE A 369 4.70 1.11 -8.57
N THR A 370 3.79 0.18 -8.86
CA THR A 370 4.10 -1.02 -9.62
C THR A 370 4.34 -0.62 -11.08
N ARG A 371 5.40 -1.15 -11.68
CA ARG A 371 5.75 -0.85 -13.07
C ARG A 371 5.29 -2.01 -13.95
N PRO A 372 4.65 -1.72 -15.12
CA PRO A 372 4.40 -2.75 -16.09
C PRO A 372 5.74 -3.34 -16.57
N LEU A 373 5.74 -4.63 -16.84
CA LEU A 373 6.90 -5.29 -17.44
C LEU A 373 7.05 -4.77 -18.88
N ALA A 374 8.24 -4.27 -19.23
CA ALA A 374 8.55 -3.95 -20.62
C ALA A 374 8.44 -5.24 -21.43
N GLY A 375 7.72 -5.21 -22.58
CA GLY A 375 7.28 -6.34 -23.37
C GLY A 375 8.36 -7.35 -23.78
N SER A 376 8.96 -8.00 -22.80
CA SER A 376 9.74 -9.22 -23.00
C SER A 376 8.79 -10.40 -22.84
N ALA A 377 8.62 -11.16 -23.92
CA ALA A 377 8.13 -12.52 -23.81
C ALA A 377 8.83 -13.18 -22.61
N LEU A 378 8.07 -13.84 -21.75
CA LEU A 378 8.63 -14.78 -20.79
C LEU A 378 9.54 -15.75 -21.56
N PRO A 379 10.75 -16.05 -21.08
CA PRO A 379 11.62 -17.03 -21.72
C PRO A 379 10.96 -18.38 -21.83
#